data_f979b6f0721c7a78c2c88c8d2879a3bc
#
_entry.id   f979b6f0721c7a78c2c88c8d2879a3bc
#
_cell.length_a   1.000
_cell.length_b   1.000
_cell.length_c   1.000
_cell.angle_alpha   90.00
_cell.angle_beta   90.00
_cell.angle_gamma   90.00
#
_symmetry.space_group_name_H-M   'P 1'
#
loop_
_entity.id
_entity.type
_entity.pdbx_description
1 polymer ?
#
loop_
_entity_poly.entity_id
_entity_poly.type
_entity_poly.pdbx_seq_one_letter_code
_entity_poly.pdbx_strand_id
1 'polypeptide(L)'
;MTPAVHAPQHHFFRGVNGIRRPFPVKGIQGIKNATEFAAVNLKNLEDGKWLLGYNASIEMRNARVILAAGDKILLDKRIDINPDKYFLETVIVPSDVKREDLYTALTDAEGNLMVDYRPVNYADKGLGKSGEELPKVIDGTKPVSEYKTVEELYLAGLRVDQFNNARLDYMDFYNEALKRDPDDARVNIEVGKHYIRQAEWSKAEEHLLRAKSRLEHDYTRAFNTEADYYLGYVYAMTGRKAEAEENLWAATYTPAFKHPAYYQLSVAAAREAKYSEALHLVDESLLTGAHDLQALTVKMY
;
A
#
# COMPACT_ATOMS: atom_id res chain seq x y z
N MET A 1 30.27 -15.21 -17.63
CA MET A 1 29.47 -15.08 -16.41
C MET A 1 29.58 -13.63 -15.95
N THR A 2 28.60 -12.80 -16.28
CA THR A 2 28.55 -11.40 -15.90
C THR A 2 27.99 -11.31 -14.46
N PRO A 3 28.62 -10.60 -13.53
CA PRO A 3 28.07 -10.46 -12.19
C PRO A 3 26.78 -9.63 -12.24
N ALA A 4 25.73 -10.16 -11.62
CA ALA A 4 24.47 -9.46 -11.46
C ALA A 4 24.72 -8.19 -10.63
N VAL A 5 24.51 -7.04 -11.24
CA VAL A 5 24.49 -5.74 -10.57
C VAL A 5 23.26 -5.74 -9.67
N HIS A 6 23.45 -5.94 -8.37
CA HIS A 6 22.37 -5.75 -7.40
C HIS A 6 22.00 -4.27 -7.39
N ALA A 7 20.83 -3.95 -7.91
CA ALA A 7 20.25 -2.64 -7.75
C ALA A 7 20.12 -2.32 -6.24
N PRO A 8 20.45 -1.10 -5.79
CA PRO A 8 20.32 -0.72 -4.39
C PRO A 8 18.86 -0.85 -3.95
N GLN A 9 18.63 -1.59 -2.87
CA GLN A 9 17.32 -1.68 -2.25
C GLN A 9 16.98 -0.32 -1.63
N HIS A 10 16.12 0.43 -2.28
CA HIS A 10 15.60 1.69 -1.76
C HIS A 10 14.30 1.43 -0.98
N HIS A 11 14.31 1.77 0.30
CA HIS A 11 13.08 1.88 1.07
C HIS A 11 12.54 3.32 0.99
N PHE A 12 11.21 3.48 1.05
CA PHE A 12 10.57 4.78 0.95
C PHE A 12 9.87 5.13 2.27
N PHE A 13 10.16 6.28 2.82
CA PHE A 13 9.38 6.85 3.92
C PHE A 13 8.32 7.83 3.37
N ARG A 14 7.13 7.81 3.96
CA ARG A 14 6.07 8.76 3.64
C ARG A 14 6.33 10.03 4.45
N GLY A 15 6.89 11.05 3.82
CA GLY A 15 7.04 12.37 4.43
C GLY A 15 5.68 13.01 4.72
N VAL A 16 5.66 14.02 5.59
CA VAL A 16 4.46 14.75 6.05
C VAL A 16 3.63 15.31 4.88
N ASN A 17 4.22 15.51 3.71
CA ASN A 17 3.58 16.03 2.49
C ASN A 17 3.30 14.95 1.42
N GLY A 18 3.30 13.67 1.78
CA GLY A 18 3.03 12.59 0.83
C GLY A 18 4.13 12.30 -0.20
N ILE A 19 5.23 13.05 -0.20
CA ILE A 19 6.36 12.83 -1.11
C ILE A 19 7.17 11.64 -0.59
N ARG A 20 7.28 10.60 -1.40
CA ARG A 20 8.16 9.46 -1.13
C ARG A 20 9.57 9.82 -1.56
N ARG A 21 10.49 9.93 -0.62
CA ARG A 21 11.92 10.13 -0.91
C ARG A 21 12.69 8.84 -0.66
N PRO A 22 13.54 8.40 -1.60
CA PRO A 22 14.44 7.28 -1.34
C PRO A 22 15.51 7.72 -0.34
N PHE A 23 15.95 6.82 0.51
CA PHE A 23 17.07 7.03 1.43
C PHE A 23 17.99 5.81 1.43
N PRO A 24 19.30 6.01 1.71
CA PRO A 24 20.28 4.95 1.62
C PRO A 24 20.17 3.96 2.79
N VAL A 25 20.19 2.67 2.48
CA VAL A 25 20.11 1.60 3.50
C VAL A 25 21.19 0.54 3.33
N LYS A 26 22.01 0.65 2.30
CA LYS A 26 23.02 -0.36 1.97
C LYS A 26 23.96 -0.59 3.16
N GLY A 27 24.08 -1.84 3.59
CA GLY A 27 25.07 -2.30 4.56
C GLY A 27 24.78 -2.01 6.03
N ILE A 28 23.82 -1.14 6.38
CA ILE A 28 23.56 -0.72 7.77
C ILE A 28 22.57 -1.59 8.54
N GLN A 29 22.08 -2.68 7.92
CA GLN A 29 21.25 -3.73 8.55
C GLN A 29 19.93 -3.28 9.15
N GLY A 30 19.46 -2.07 8.88
CA GLY A 30 18.20 -1.53 9.37
C GLY A 30 18.24 0.00 9.45
N ILE A 31 17.10 0.60 9.79
CA ILE A 31 16.95 2.05 9.88
C ILE A 31 16.19 2.41 11.14
N LYS A 32 16.70 3.43 11.83
CA LYS A 32 16.01 4.04 12.97
C LYS A 32 15.57 5.47 12.67
N ASN A 33 16.34 6.19 11.88
CA ASN A 33 15.99 7.50 11.34
C ASN A 33 16.66 7.71 9.99
N ALA A 34 16.08 8.57 9.15
CA ALA A 34 16.63 8.92 7.85
C ALA A 34 16.21 10.33 7.42
N THR A 35 17.11 10.98 6.70
CA THR A 35 16.89 12.24 5.98
C THR A 35 17.15 12.02 4.49
N GLU A 36 17.05 13.05 3.68
CA GLU A 36 17.45 12.97 2.27
C GLU A 36 18.96 12.76 2.07
N PHE A 37 19.77 13.07 3.10
CA PHE A 37 21.23 13.01 3.02
C PHE A 37 21.82 11.72 3.58
N ALA A 38 21.22 11.15 4.64
CA ALA A 38 21.74 9.98 5.31
C ALA A 38 20.68 9.18 6.06
N ALA A 39 21.01 7.93 6.35
CA ALA A 39 20.23 7.05 7.22
C ALA A 39 21.09 6.51 8.36
N VAL A 40 20.48 6.29 9.51
CA VAL A 40 21.12 5.77 10.72
C VAL A 40 20.43 4.50 11.21
N ASN A 41 21.23 3.54 11.65
CA ASN A 41 20.79 2.40 12.43
C ASN A 41 21.56 2.35 13.76
N LEU A 42 20.84 2.16 14.84
CA LEU A 42 21.41 1.87 16.17
C LEU A 42 20.66 0.68 16.76
N LYS A 43 21.30 -0.49 16.73
CA LYS A 43 20.68 -1.76 17.14
C LYS A 43 21.42 -2.34 18.34
N ASN A 44 20.67 -2.69 19.38
CA ASN A 44 21.21 -3.46 20.49
C ASN A 44 21.49 -4.90 20.00
N LEU A 45 22.69 -5.36 20.29
CA LEU A 45 23.11 -6.75 20.19
C LEU A 45 23.12 -7.35 21.61
N GLU A 46 23.55 -8.58 21.72
CA GLU A 46 23.76 -9.20 23.05
C GLU A 46 25.02 -8.65 23.74
N ASP A 47 25.15 -8.84 25.05
CA ASP A 47 26.34 -8.54 25.86
C ASP A 47 26.79 -7.06 25.87
N GLY A 48 25.85 -6.12 25.91
CA GLY A 48 26.18 -4.68 25.94
C GLY A 48 26.76 -4.12 24.66
N LYS A 49 26.76 -4.89 23.58
CA LYS A 49 27.23 -4.47 22.25
C LYS A 49 26.10 -3.78 21.50
N TRP A 50 26.43 -2.70 20.83
CA TRP A 50 25.51 -1.97 19.97
C TRP A 50 26.11 -1.80 18.58
N LEU A 51 25.32 -2.09 17.57
CA LEU A 51 25.69 -1.89 16.17
C LEU A 51 25.23 -0.48 15.75
N LEU A 52 26.20 0.35 15.40
CA LEU A 52 25.97 1.69 14.86
C LEU A 52 26.29 1.69 13.37
N GLY A 53 25.33 2.06 12.54
CA GLY A 53 25.47 2.11 11.09
C GLY A 53 25.00 3.43 10.52
N TYR A 54 25.75 3.97 9.56
CA TYR A 54 25.36 5.12 8.74
C TYR A 54 25.57 4.81 7.27
N ASN A 55 24.60 5.22 6.43
CA ASN A 55 24.80 5.31 5.01
C ASN A 55 24.37 6.68 4.50
N ALA A 56 25.01 7.18 3.45
CA ALA A 56 24.75 8.50 2.91
C ALA A 56 24.29 8.43 1.44
N SER A 57 23.45 9.36 1.02
CA SER A 57 23.03 9.54 -0.37
C SER A 57 23.96 10.45 -1.17
N ILE A 58 24.86 11.15 -0.47
CA ILE A 58 25.86 12.07 -1.03
C ILE A 58 27.26 11.72 -0.53
N GLU A 59 28.28 12.16 -1.24
CA GLU A 59 29.68 12.03 -0.76
C GLU A 59 29.93 13.09 0.33
N MET A 60 30.40 12.61 1.48
CA MET A 60 30.84 13.46 2.60
C MET A 60 32.23 13.02 3.02
N ARG A 61 33.18 13.96 2.95
CA ARG A 61 34.56 13.76 3.44
C ARG A 61 34.69 14.37 4.81
N ASN A 62 35.49 13.71 5.67
CA ASN A 62 35.73 14.17 7.04
C ASN A 62 34.44 14.39 7.85
N ALA A 63 33.37 13.65 7.56
CA ALA A 63 32.13 13.66 8.31
C ALA A 63 32.37 13.13 9.72
N ARG A 64 31.65 13.67 10.71
CA ARG A 64 31.82 13.25 12.11
C ARG A 64 30.65 12.39 12.57
N VAL A 65 30.97 11.22 13.11
CA VAL A 65 30.04 10.29 13.77
C VAL A 65 30.25 10.37 15.27
N ILE A 66 29.17 10.62 16.00
CA ILE A 66 29.16 10.64 17.47
C ILE A 66 28.14 9.61 17.97
N LEU A 67 28.51 8.86 19.00
CA LEU A 67 27.60 8.14 19.89
C LEU A 67 27.88 8.60 21.31
N ALA A 68 26.87 9.10 21.98
CA ALA A 68 26.95 9.60 23.37
C ALA A 68 25.88 8.96 24.25
N ALA A 69 26.14 8.93 25.55
CA ALA A 69 25.18 8.55 26.59
C ALA A 69 25.13 9.66 27.63
N GLY A 70 24.12 10.52 27.55
CA GLY A 70 24.13 11.78 28.29
C GLY A 70 25.36 12.64 27.93
N ASP A 71 26.17 12.99 28.92
CA ASP A 71 27.41 13.78 28.72
C ASP A 71 28.62 12.92 28.35
N LYS A 72 28.50 11.61 28.39
CA LYS A 72 29.61 10.68 28.11
C LYS A 72 29.67 10.33 26.65
N ILE A 73 30.77 10.63 25.96
CA ILE A 73 31.03 10.23 24.58
C ILE A 73 31.52 8.80 24.57
N LEU A 74 30.82 7.92 23.86
CA LEU A 74 31.16 6.50 23.66
C LEU A 74 31.91 6.27 22.35
N LEU A 75 31.63 7.07 21.33
CA LEU A 75 32.31 7.04 20.03
C LEU A 75 32.35 8.48 19.48
N ASP A 76 33.52 8.87 18.96
CA ASP A 76 33.73 10.09 18.18
C ASP A 76 34.74 9.80 17.09
N LYS A 77 34.28 9.79 15.84
CA LYS A 77 35.12 9.46 14.69
C LYS A 77 34.87 10.39 13.52
N ARG A 78 35.95 10.68 12.79
CA ARG A 78 35.88 11.29 11.47
C ARG A 78 35.98 10.22 10.40
N ILE A 79 35.10 10.27 9.42
CA ILE A 79 34.97 9.26 8.37
C ILE A 79 34.73 9.91 7.01
N ASP A 80 35.08 9.19 5.95
CA ASP A 80 34.62 9.46 4.60
C ASP A 80 33.50 8.47 4.27
N ILE A 81 32.34 8.98 3.93
CA ILE A 81 31.13 8.20 3.65
C ILE A 81 30.49 8.66 2.33
N ASN A 82 29.96 7.72 1.56
CA ASN A 82 29.25 7.99 0.31
C ASN A 82 28.26 6.86 0.05
N PRO A 83 27.45 6.90 -1.02
CA PRO A 83 26.45 5.87 -1.31
C PRO A 83 26.98 4.44 -1.39
N ASP A 84 28.22 4.27 -1.76
CA ASP A 84 28.88 2.94 -1.90
C ASP A 84 29.66 2.52 -0.66
N LYS A 85 30.11 3.49 0.14
CA LYS A 85 30.92 3.27 1.33
C LYS A 85 30.14 3.69 2.59
N TYR A 86 29.46 2.72 3.18
CA TYR A 86 28.74 2.91 4.44
C TYR A 86 29.68 2.82 5.65
N PHE A 87 29.28 3.37 6.80
CA PHE A 87 29.93 3.19 8.10
C PHE A 87 29.16 2.15 8.90
N LEU A 88 29.87 1.19 9.50
CA LEU A 88 29.30 0.19 10.39
C LEU A 88 30.31 -0.16 11.47
N GLU A 89 29.92 -0.01 12.72
CA GLU A 89 30.79 -0.30 13.87
C GLU A 89 30.02 -0.87 15.04
N THR A 90 30.64 -1.79 15.76
CA THR A 90 30.10 -2.30 17.04
C THR A 90 30.74 -1.54 18.19
N VAL A 91 29.93 -0.89 19.00
CA VAL A 91 30.34 -0.10 20.16
C VAL A 91 29.88 -0.81 21.45
N ILE A 92 30.76 -0.85 22.45
CA ILE A 92 30.40 -1.37 23.76
C ILE A 92 29.79 -0.23 24.56
N VAL A 93 28.54 -0.42 24.98
CA VAL A 93 27.83 0.52 25.85
C VAL A 93 27.84 -0.06 27.28
N PRO A 94 28.31 0.68 28.27
CA PRO A 94 28.33 0.23 29.66
C PRO A 94 26.92 -0.15 30.17
N SER A 95 26.87 -1.13 31.05
CA SER A 95 25.60 -1.69 31.57
C SER A 95 24.78 -0.73 32.43
N ASP A 96 25.40 0.33 32.93
CA ASP A 96 24.78 1.42 33.70
C ASP A 96 24.08 2.45 32.80
N VAL A 97 24.32 2.43 31.49
CA VAL A 97 23.71 3.34 30.53
C VAL A 97 22.34 2.83 30.10
N LYS A 98 21.32 3.65 30.30
CA LYS A 98 19.97 3.34 29.81
C LYS A 98 19.89 3.60 28.31
N ARG A 99 19.05 2.83 27.65
CA ARG A 99 18.84 2.94 26.19
C ARG A 99 18.40 4.36 25.77
N GLU A 100 17.54 4.98 26.54
CA GLU A 100 16.99 6.32 26.31
C GLU A 100 18.01 7.46 26.45
N ASP A 101 19.13 7.21 27.14
CA ASP A 101 20.21 8.19 27.30
C ASP A 101 21.13 8.23 26.08
N LEU A 102 21.04 7.23 25.20
CA LEU A 102 21.84 7.18 23.99
C LEU A 102 21.39 8.23 22.98
N TYR A 103 22.38 8.86 22.37
CA TYR A 103 22.20 9.78 21.23
C TYR A 103 23.30 9.53 20.22
N THR A 104 22.95 9.52 18.93
CA THR A 104 23.93 9.41 17.86
C THR A 104 23.62 10.40 16.75
N ALA A 105 24.66 10.97 16.14
CA ALA A 105 24.54 11.95 15.07
C ALA A 105 25.66 11.78 14.05
N LEU A 106 25.33 12.06 12.79
CA LEU A 106 26.26 12.27 11.69
C LEU A 106 26.19 13.74 11.28
N THR A 107 27.35 14.39 11.29
CA THR A 107 27.50 15.77 10.78
C THR A 107 28.50 15.80 9.63
N ASP A 108 28.39 16.77 8.74
CA ASP A 108 29.39 17.02 7.71
C ASP A 108 30.69 17.61 8.29
N ALA A 109 31.63 17.98 7.41
CA ALA A 109 32.90 18.58 7.81
C ALA A 109 32.74 19.97 8.49
N GLU A 110 31.69 20.69 8.09
CA GLU A 110 31.32 22.02 8.57
C GLU A 110 30.52 21.97 9.88
N GLY A 111 30.06 20.77 10.28
CA GLY A 111 29.29 20.57 11.50
C GLY A 111 27.77 20.61 11.32
N ASN A 112 27.27 20.68 10.07
CA ASN A 112 25.84 20.61 9.81
C ASN A 112 25.31 19.22 10.09
N LEU A 113 24.17 19.12 10.76
CA LEU A 113 23.53 17.86 11.09
C LEU A 113 22.91 17.20 9.83
N MET A 114 23.38 16.01 9.50
CA MET A 114 22.88 15.22 8.39
C MET A 114 21.76 14.27 8.80
N VAL A 115 21.96 13.53 9.88
CA VAL A 115 20.95 12.67 10.50
C VAL A 115 21.32 12.41 11.96
N ASP A 116 20.34 12.31 12.82
CA ASP A 116 20.51 11.90 14.21
C ASP A 116 19.50 10.86 14.64
N TYR A 117 19.74 10.24 15.78
CA TYR A 117 18.78 9.34 16.40
C TYR A 117 18.96 9.28 17.91
N ARG A 118 17.85 9.37 18.61
CA ARG A 118 17.73 9.08 20.04
C ARG A 118 16.71 7.97 20.23
N PRO A 119 17.06 6.85 20.86
CA PRO A 119 16.08 5.83 21.21
C PRO A 119 15.01 6.42 22.13
N VAL A 120 13.75 6.17 21.80
CA VAL A 120 12.62 6.63 22.60
C VAL A 120 12.10 5.47 23.42
N ASN A 121 11.92 5.68 24.72
CA ASN A 121 11.15 4.79 25.55
C ASN A 121 9.67 5.17 25.44
N TYR A 122 8.92 4.42 24.64
CA TYR A 122 7.49 4.67 24.46
C TYR A 122 6.68 4.43 25.74
N ALA A 123 7.19 3.61 26.68
CA ALA A 123 6.54 3.37 27.97
C ALA A 123 6.57 4.64 28.86
N ASP A 124 7.60 5.47 28.74
CA ASP A 124 7.74 6.69 29.55
C ASP A 124 7.07 7.92 28.91
N LYS A 125 6.70 7.87 27.64
CA LYS A 125 6.06 9.02 26.95
C LYS A 125 4.59 9.21 27.31
N GLY A 126 4.12 8.60 28.39
CA GLY A 126 2.83 8.99 28.97
C GLY A 126 1.60 8.73 28.13
N LEU A 127 1.70 7.89 27.10
CA LEU A 127 0.54 7.27 26.50
C LEU A 127 -0.11 6.41 27.59
N GLY A 128 -1.03 6.99 28.37
CA GLY A 128 -1.69 6.37 29.50
C GLY A 128 -1.43 7.03 30.88
N LYS A 129 -0.58 8.06 30.99
CA LYS A 129 -0.38 8.80 32.26
C LYS A 129 -1.40 9.91 32.53
N SER A 130 -2.27 10.22 31.58
CA SER A 130 -3.32 11.25 31.74
C SER A 130 -4.56 10.77 32.48
N GLY A 131 -4.59 9.54 33.00
CA GLY A 131 -5.79 8.95 33.62
C GLY A 131 -6.89 8.56 32.62
N GLU A 132 -6.70 8.82 31.34
CA GLU A 132 -7.54 8.29 30.27
C GLU A 132 -7.15 6.84 30.03
N GLU A 133 -8.12 5.93 30.12
CA GLU A 133 -7.92 4.56 29.67
C GLU A 133 -7.48 4.59 28.20
N LEU A 134 -6.35 3.96 27.89
CA LEU A 134 -5.97 3.77 26.50
C LEU A 134 -7.14 3.11 25.78
N PRO A 135 -7.53 3.61 24.59
CA PRO A 135 -8.55 2.96 23.81
C PRO A 135 -8.18 1.48 23.68
N LYS A 136 -9.15 0.60 23.93
CA LYS A 136 -8.93 -0.86 23.79
C LYS A 136 -8.26 -1.11 22.45
N VAL A 137 -7.22 -1.94 22.47
CA VAL A 137 -6.62 -2.45 21.23
C VAL A 137 -7.76 -3.02 20.40
N ILE A 138 -7.91 -2.50 19.19
CA ILE A 138 -8.91 -3.02 18.25
C ILE A 138 -8.57 -4.49 18.05
N ASP A 139 -9.48 -5.38 18.46
CA ASP A 139 -9.33 -6.80 18.24
C ASP A 139 -9.06 -7.04 16.75
N GLY A 140 -8.07 -7.87 16.47
CA GLY A 140 -7.77 -8.27 15.09
C GLY A 140 -8.98 -8.98 14.45
N THR A 141 -8.90 -9.25 13.15
CA THR A 141 -9.91 -10.05 12.46
C THR A 141 -10.01 -11.42 13.12
N LYS A 142 -11.21 -11.77 13.55
CA LYS A 142 -11.51 -13.06 14.22
C LYS A 142 -11.42 -14.22 13.23
N PRO A 143 -11.28 -15.47 13.71
CA PRO A 143 -11.49 -16.65 12.87
C PRO A 143 -12.86 -16.63 12.21
N VAL A 144 -12.96 -17.16 10.98
CA VAL A 144 -14.20 -17.20 10.19
C VAL A 144 -15.39 -17.80 10.95
N SER A 145 -15.13 -18.81 11.78
CA SER A 145 -16.15 -19.53 12.58
C SER A 145 -16.81 -18.68 13.67
N GLU A 146 -16.21 -17.57 14.07
CA GLU A 146 -16.74 -16.70 15.12
C GLU A 146 -17.73 -15.64 14.62
N TYR A 147 -17.81 -15.45 13.30
CA TYR A 147 -18.77 -14.52 12.70
C TYR A 147 -20.14 -15.18 12.57
N LYS A 148 -21.18 -14.45 12.93
CA LYS A 148 -22.55 -14.99 13.01
C LYS A 148 -23.36 -14.72 11.75
N THR A 149 -23.12 -13.59 11.11
CA THR A 149 -23.94 -13.13 9.98
C THR A 149 -23.13 -13.06 8.68
N VAL A 150 -23.82 -13.08 7.54
CA VAL A 150 -23.22 -12.86 6.21
C VAL A 150 -22.61 -11.46 6.11
N GLU A 151 -23.26 -10.46 6.70
CA GLU A 151 -22.78 -9.09 6.75
C GLU A 151 -21.42 -8.98 7.46
N GLU A 152 -21.30 -9.60 8.62
CA GLU A 152 -20.04 -9.61 9.37
C GLU A 152 -18.91 -10.30 8.57
N LEU A 153 -19.22 -11.41 7.91
CA LEU A 153 -18.27 -12.13 7.05
C LEU A 153 -17.85 -11.28 5.84
N TYR A 154 -18.82 -10.65 5.17
CA TYR A 154 -18.53 -9.75 4.05
C TYR A 154 -17.59 -8.63 4.47
N LEU A 155 -17.92 -7.91 5.54
CA LEU A 155 -17.09 -6.79 6.03
C LEU A 155 -15.69 -7.23 6.50
N ALA A 156 -15.60 -8.41 7.13
CA ALA A 156 -14.32 -8.97 7.53
C ALA A 156 -13.46 -9.36 6.32
N GLY A 157 -14.04 -10.03 5.31
CA GLY A 157 -13.38 -10.37 4.06
C GLY A 157 -12.90 -9.12 3.32
N LEU A 158 -13.76 -8.12 3.18
CA LEU A 158 -13.44 -6.84 2.55
C LEU A 158 -12.26 -6.14 3.26
N ARG A 159 -12.27 -6.13 4.59
CA ARG A 159 -11.16 -5.58 5.37
C ARG A 159 -9.85 -6.34 5.14
N VAL A 160 -9.89 -7.67 5.11
CA VAL A 160 -8.70 -8.52 4.86
C VAL A 160 -8.13 -8.26 3.47
N ASP A 161 -8.97 -8.15 2.44
CA ASP A 161 -8.58 -7.84 1.06
C ASP A 161 -7.98 -6.42 0.95
N GLN A 162 -8.68 -5.40 1.45
CA GLN A 162 -8.25 -4.00 1.35
C GLN A 162 -6.94 -3.70 2.09
N PHE A 163 -6.69 -4.35 3.23
CA PHE A 163 -5.46 -4.17 4.01
C PHE A 163 -4.34 -5.14 3.63
N ASN A 164 -4.55 -5.99 2.61
CA ASN A 164 -3.57 -6.99 2.16
C ASN A 164 -2.99 -7.81 3.33
N ASN A 165 -3.85 -8.38 4.15
CA ASN A 165 -3.44 -9.13 5.33
C ASN A 165 -2.70 -10.41 4.92
N ALA A 166 -1.39 -10.49 5.19
CA ALA A 166 -0.56 -11.63 4.81
C ALA A 166 -0.85 -12.94 5.60
N ARG A 167 -1.66 -12.88 6.66
CA ARG A 167 -1.95 -14.04 7.53
C ARG A 167 -3.33 -14.65 7.29
N LEU A 168 -4.22 -13.92 6.64
CA LEU A 168 -5.61 -14.32 6.44
C LEU A 168 -5.94 -14.26 4.96
N ASP A 169 -6.67 -15.27 4.47
CA ASP A 169 -7.23 -15.26 3.13
C ASP A 169 -8.66 -14.70 3.19
N TYR A 170 -8.90 -13.60 2.48
CA TYR A 170 -10.24 -13.02 2.41
C TYR A 170 -11.27 -13.96 1.75
N MET A 171 -10.81 -14.88 0.89
CA MET A 171 -11.69 -15.87 0.27
C MET A 171 -12.28 -16.85 1.27
N ASP A 172 -11.63 -17.12 2.39
CA ASP A 172 -12.21 -17.97 3.45
C ASP A 172 -13.50 -17.35 4.00
N PHE A 173 -13.51 -16.02 4.18
CA PHE A 173 -14.68 -15.28 4.66
C PHE A 173 -15.80 -15.26 3.60
N TYR A 174 -15.46 -15.00 2.35
CA TYR A 174 -16.44 -14.96 1.27
C TYR A 174 -17.04 -16.35 0.98
N ASN A 175 -16.22 -17.39 0.99
CA ASN A 175 -16.70 -18.77 0.82
C ASN A 175 -17.66 -19.18 1.94
N GLU A 176 -17.37 -18.82 3.19
CA GLU A 176 -18.29 -19.09 4.31
C GLU A 176 -19.57 -18.25 4.21
N ALA A 177 -19.48 -17.00 3.77
CA ALA A 177 -20.64 -16.16 3.51
C ALA A 177 -21.56 -16.76 2.44
N LEU A 178 -21.00 -17.23 1.31
CA LEU A 178 -21.76 -17.86 0.22
C LEU A 178 -22.32 -19.25 0.59
N LYS A 179 -21.75 -19.96 1.57
CA LYS A 179 -22.39 -21.17 2.12
C LYS A 179 -23.68 -20.86 2.85
N ARG A 180 -23.78 -19.68 3.48
CA ARG A 180 -24.95 -19.24 4.24
C ARG A 180 -25.99 -18.55 3.38
N ASP A 181 -25.53 -17.70 2.45
CA ASP A 181 -26.36 -17.05 1.44
C ASP A 181 -25.65 -17.08 0.08
N PRO A 182 -25.95 -18.09 -0.77
CA PRO A 182 -25.30 -18.24 -2.06
C PRO A 182 -25.55 -17.07 -3.03
N ASP A 183 -26.64 -16.31 -2.79
CA ASP A 183 -27.09 -15.24 -3.66
C ASP A 183 -26.78 -13.83 -3.10
N ASP A 184 -26.00 -13.72 -2.01
CA ASP A 184 -25.58 -12.39 -1.53
C ASP A 184 -24.82 -11.65 -2.64
N ALA A 185 -25.43 -10.56 -3.14
CA ALA A 185 -24.93 -9.85 -4.31
C ALA A 185 -23.54 -9.26 -4.07
N ARG A 186 -23.28 -8.72 -2.88
CA ARG A 186 -22.00 -8.06 -2.53
C ARG A 186 -20.86 -9.07 -2.49
N VAL A 187 -21.09 -10.21 -1.84
CA VAL A 187 -20.09 -11.28 -1.76
C VAL A 187 -19.82 -11.86 -3.16
N ASN A 188 -20.85 -12.09 -3.97
CA ASN A 188 -20.66 -12.57 -5.34
C ASN A 188 -19.89 -11.56 -6.20
N ILE A 189 -20.09 -10.24 -6.03
CA ILE A 189 -19.29 -9.22 -6.72
C ILE A 189 -17.81 -9.33 -6.33
N GLU A 190 -17.50 -9.40 -5.03
CA GLU A 190 -16.11 -9.49 -4.58
C GLU A 190 -15.42 -10.77 -5.05
N VAL A 191 -16.13 -11.91 -5.04
CA VAL A 191 -15.63 -13.18 -5.59
C VAL A 191 -15.45 -13.08 -7.11
N GLY A 192 -16.36 -12.44 -7.82
CA GLY A 192 -16.22 -12.14 -9.24
C GLY A 192 -14.96 -11.31 -9.52
N LYS A 193 -14.71 -10.26 -8.75
CA LYS A 193 -13.49 -9.43 -8.82
C LYS A 193 -12.22 -10.24 -8.53
N HIS A 194 -12.28 -11.17 -7.58
CA HIS A 194 -11.18 -12.10 -7.31
C HIS A 194 -10.83 -12.91 -8.56
N TYR A 195 -11.82 -13.52 -9.22
CA TYR A 195 -11.60 -14.31 -10.43
C TYR A 195 -11.17 -13.45 -11.63
N ILE A 196 -11.62 -12.20 -11.74
CA ILE A 196 -11.10 -11.24 -12.73
C ILE A 196 -9.60 -11.02 -12.55
N ARG A 197 -9.13 -10.81 -11.31
CA ARG A 197 -7.69 -10.64 -11.01
C ARG A 197 -6.85 -11.87 -11.43
N GLN A 198 -7.47 -13.04 -11.48
CA GLN A 198 -6.82 -14.29 -11.90
C GLN A 198 -7.03 -14.61 -13.39
N ALA A 199 -7.73 -13.76 -14.14
CA ALA A 199 -8.17 -14.01 -15.52
C ALA A 199 -9.02 -15.28 -15.70
N GLU A 200 -9.69 -15.73 -14.63
CA GLU A 200 -10.64 -16.86 -14.62
C GLU A 200 -12.04 -16.38 -15.04
N TRP A 201 -12.16 -15.98 -16.32
CA TRP A 201 -13.32 -15.24 -16.85
C TRP A 201 -14.66 -15.97 -16.65
N SER A 202 -14.71 -17.29 -16.86
CA SER A 202 -15.95 -18.05 -16.71
C SER A 202 -16.46 -18.09 -15.27
N LYS A 203 -15.56 -18.21 -14.29
CA LYS A 203 -15.93 -18.19 -12.88
C LYS A 203 -16.35 -16.77 -12.46
N ALA A 204 -15.64 -15.75 -12.95
CA ALA A 204 -16.03 -14.37 -12.71
C ALA A 204 -17.44 -14.09 -13.22
N GLU A 205 -17.73 -14.49 -14.46
CA GLU A 205 -19.07 -14.35 -15.08
C GLU A 205 -20.15 -15.01 -14.23
N GLU A 206 -19.95 -16.25 -13.78
CA GLU A 206 -20.92 -16.99 -12.97
C GLU A 206 -21.33 -16.22 -11.72
N HIS A 207 -20.35 -15.76 -10.95
CA HIS A 207 -20.62 -15.00 -9.71
C HIS A 207 -21.26 -13.65 -10.01
N LEU A 208 -20.78 -12.94 -11.02
CA LEU A 208 -21.33 -11.62 -11.37
C LEU A 208 -22.76 -11.70 -11.89
N LEU A 209 -23.10 -12.75 -12.63
CA LEU A 209 -24.49 -13.00 -13.07
C LEU A 209 -25.42 -13.29 -11.89
N ARG A 210 -24.97 -14.05 -10.89
CA ARG A 210 -25.75 -14.26 -9.64
C ARG A 210 -25.98 -12.94 -8.93
N ALA A 211 -24.93 -12.12 -8.80
CA ALA A 211 -25.05 -10.80 -8.19
C ALA A 211 -26.03 -9.91 -8.94
N LYS A 212 -25.92 -9.84 -10.26
CA LYS A 212 -26.81 -9.05 -11.11
C LYS A 212 -28.26 -9.52 -10.96
N SER A 213 -28.53 -10.82 -11.06
CA SER A 213 -29.85 -11.41 -10.89
C SER A 213 -30.47 -11.05 -9.54
N ARG A 214 -29.68 -11.07 -8.46
CA ARG A 214 -30.15 -10.70 -7.13
C ARG A 214 -30.50 -9.21 -7.02
N LEU A 215 -29.68 -8.34 -7.63
CA LEU A 215 -29.89 -6.89 -7.61
C LEU A 215 -31.06 -6.43 -8.45
N GLU A 216 -31.40 -7.18 -9.50
CA GLU A 216 -32.50 -6.88 -10.42
C GLU A 216 -33.82 -7.57 -10.04
N HIS A 217 -33.82 -8.49 -9.05
CA HIS A 217 -34.98 -9.32 -8.73
C HIS A 217 -36.27 -8.53 -8.49
N ASP A 218 -36.17 -7.44 -7.75
CA ASP A 218 -37.35 -6.63 -7.35
C ASP A 218 -37.49 -5.32 -8.16
N TYR A 219 -36.60 -5.08 -9.12
CA TYR A 219 -36.50 -3.82 -9.83
C TYR A 219 -36.21 -4.00 -11.31
N THR A 220 -36.84 -3.20 -12.15
CA THR A 220 -36.55 -3.14 -13.58
C THR A 220 -35.13 -2.64 -13.89
N ARG A 221 -34.47 -2.03 -12.92
CA ARG A 221 -33.10 -1.55 -12.98
C ARG A 221 -32.46 -1.67 -11.60
N ALA A 222 -31.29 -2.24 -11.53
CA ALA A 222 -30.53 -2.31 -10.29
C ALA A 222 -30.19 -0.92 -9.75
N PHE A 223 -30.32 -0.73 -8.44
CA PHE A 223 -29.85 0.49 -7.75
C PHE A 223 -28.31 0.60 -7.79
N ASN A 224 -27.61 -0.52 -7.74
CA ASN A 224 -26.16 -0.61 -7.85
C ASN A 224 -25.81 -1.44 -9.09
N THR A 225 -25.09 -0.82 -10.03
CA THR A 225 -24.67 -1.43 -11.31
C THR A 225 -23.21 -1.88 -11.31
N GLU A 226 -22.65 -2.18 -10.13
CA GLU A 226 -21.30 -2.68 -9.99
C GLU A 226 -21.12 -4.02 -10.71
N ALA A 227 -22.10 -4.93 -10.60
CA ALA A 227 -22.08 -6.20 -11.30
C ALA A 227 -22.08 -6.02 -12.82
N ASP A 228 -22.87 -5.06 -13.33
CA ASP A 228 -22.89 -4.73 -14.76
C ASP A 228 -21.54 -4.25 -15.25
N TYR A 229 -20.87 -3.37 -14.49
CA TYR A 229 -19.53 -2.88 -14.85
C TYR A 229 -18.54 -4.03 -15.01
N TYR A 230 -18.45 -4.92 -14.03
CA TYR A 230 -17.52 -6.04 -14.07
C TYR A 230 -17.90 -7.10 -15.09
N LEU A 231 -19.19 -7.34 -15.35
CA LEU A 231 -19.65 -8.18 -16.48
C LEU A 231 -19.23 -7.57 -17.81
N GLY A 232 -19.46 -6.28 -18.00
CA GLY A 232 -19.03 -5.57 -19.20
C GLY A 232 -17.54 -5.71 -19.43
N TYR A 233 -16.73 -5.61 -18.36
CA TYR A 233 -15.29 -5.82 -18.43
C TYR A 233 -14.94 -7.25 -18.82
N VAL A 234 -15.56 -8.27 -18.20
CA VAL A 234 -15.35 -9.70 -18.52
C VAL A 234 -15.69 -9.98 -19.97
N TYR A 235 -16.82 -9.46 -20.47
CA TYR A 235 -17.25 -9.64 -21.85
C TYR A 235 -16.31 -8.96 -22.85
N ALA A 236 -15.81 -7.77 -22.52
CA ALA A 236 -14.80 -7.09 -23.33
C ALA A 236 -13.50 -7.91 -23.44
N MET A 237 -13.05 -8.51 -22.33
CA MET A 237 -11.84 -9.33 -22.28
C MET A 237 -12.02 -10.68 -23.01
N THR A 238 -13.24 -11.21 -23.10
CA THR A 238 -13.56 -12.47 -23.79
C THR A 238 -14.04 -12.26 -25.24
N GLY A 239 -14.05 -11.01 -25.73
CA GLY A 239 -14.42 -10.69 -27.12
C GLY A 239 -15.93 -10.65 -27.39
N ARG A 240 -16.75 -10.70 -26.37
CA ARG A 240 -18.24 -10.65 -26.42
C ARG A 240 -18.70 -9.19 -26.46
N LYS A 241 -18.47 -8.53 -27.58
CA LYS A 241 -18.63 -7.08 -27.72
C LYS A 241 -20.02 -6.54 -27.41
N ALA A 242 -21.07 -7.15 -27.95
CA ALA A 242 -22.45 -6.67 -27.77
C ALA A 242 -22.87 -6.74 -26.29
N GLU A 243 -22.51 -7.81 -25.62
CA GLU A 243 -22.81 -8.01 -24.19
C GLU A 243 -21.96 -7.07 -23.31
N ALA A 244 -20.70 -6.84 -23.72
CA ALA A 244 -19.84 -5.85 -23.06
C ALA A 244 -20.46 -4.46 -23.13
N GLU A 245 -20.88 -4.04 -24.30
CA GLU A 245 -21.47 -2.72 -24.52
C GLU A 245 -22.77 -2.55 -23.72
N GLU A 246 -23.69 -3.53 -23.77
CA GLU A 246 -24.94 -3.50 -23.02
C GLU A 246 -24.70 -3.32 -21.51
N ASN A 247 -23.81 -4.12 -20.94
CA ASN A 247 -23.54 -4.07 -19.50
C ASN A 247 -22.75 -2.79 -19.11
N LEU A 248 -21.84 -2.32 -19.94
CA LEU A 248 -21.13 -1.06 -19.66
C LEU A 248 -22.07 0.15 -19.74
N TRP A 249 -23.04 0.18 -20.67
CA TRP A 249 -24.07 1.20 -20.70
C TRP A 249 -24.95 1.14 -19.44
N ALA A 250 -25.35 -0.05 -19.00
CA ALA A 250 -26.08 -0.20 -17.73
C ALA A 250 -25.24 0.35 -16.54
N ALA A 251 -23.94 0.11 -16.54
CA ALA A 251 -23.07 0.58 -15.48
C ALA A 251 -23.00 2.12 -15.36
N THR A 252 -23.24 2.88 -16.45
CA THR A 252 -23.18 4.36 -16.42
C THR A 252 -24.26 4.99 -15.53
N TYR A 253 -25.28 4.24 -15.13
CA TYR A 253 -26.37 4.77 -14.28
C TYR A 253 -25.97 4.96 -12.81
N THR A 254 -24.98 4.22 -12.33
CA THR A 254 -24.45 4.42 -10.97
C THR A 254 -23.28 5.41 -11.03
N PRO A 255 -23.33 6.53 -10.29
CA PRO A 255 -22.30 7.56 -10.34
C PRO A 255 -20.88 7.05 -10.11
N ALA A 256 -20.70 6.05 -9.23
CA ALA A 256 -19.40 5.45 -8.93
C ALA A 256 -18.78 4.72 -10.13
N PHE A 257 -19.61 4.17 -11.04
CA PHE A 257 -19.17 3.44 -12.22
C PHE A 257 -19.30 4.23 -13.53
N LYS A 258 -19.89 5.43 -13.48
CA LYS A 258 -20.07 6.28 -14.66
C LYS A 258 -18.75 6.54 -15.39
N HIS A 259 -17.74 7.02 -14.67
CA HIS A 259 -16.41 7.28 -15.24
C HIS A 259 -15.77 6.03 -15.86
N PRO A 260 -15.54 4.93 -15.13
CA PRO A 260 -14.86 3.78 -15.68
C PRO A 260 -15.67 3.08 -16.79
N ALA A 261 -16.99 3.12 -16.76
CA ALA A 261 -17.83 2.55 -17.81
C ALA A 261 -17.71 3.34 -19.13
N TYR A 262 -17.82 4.67 -19.10
CA TYR A 262 -17.60 5.50 -20.29
C TYR A 262 -16.18 5.37 -20.84
N TYR A 263 -15.17 5.24 -19.97
CA TYR A 263 -13.81 4.96 -20.41
C TYR A 263 -13.73 3.66 -21.21
N GLN A 264 -14.29 2.55 -20.68
CA GLN A 264 -14.28 1.25 -21.38
C GLN A 264 -15.05 1.31 -22.71
N LEU A 265 -16.20 1.98 -22.74
CA LEU A 265 -16.96 2.22 -23.98
C LEU A 265 -16.16 3.03 -25.01
N SER A 266 -15.44 4.06 -24.55
CA SER A 266 -14.59 4.87 -25.44
C SER A 266 -13.45 4.04 -26.04
N VAL A 267 -12.82 3.17 -25.27
CA VAL A 267 -11.78 2.25 -25.76
C VAL A 267 -12.37 1.26 -26.77
N ALA A 268 -13.57 0.74 -26.52
CA ALA A 268 -14.23 -0.15 -27.47
C ALA A 268 -14.54 0.55 -28.81
N ALA A 269 -15.10 1.75 -28.76
CA ALA A 269 -15.39 2.56 -29.94
C ALA A 269 -14.10 2.93 -30.73
N ALA A 270 -13.02 3.30 -30.03
CA ALA A 270 -11.74 3.60 -30.66
C ALA A 270 -11.14 2.38 -31.38
N ARG A 271 -11.24 1.19 -30.81
CA ARG A 271 -10.81 -0.07 -31.44
C ARG A 271 -11.61 -0.42 -32.71
N GLU A 272 -12.82 0.09 -32.83
CA GLU A 272 -13.67 -0.05 -34.01
C GLU A 272 -13.50 1.11 -35.01
N ALA A 273 -12.52 1.98 -34.78
CA ALA A 273 -12.27 3.20 -35.58
C ALA A 273 -13.46 4.19 -35.59
N LYS A 274 -14.35 4.12 -34.61
CA LYS A 274 -15.46 5.06 -34.39
C LYS A 274 -14.96 6.27 -33.58
N TYR A 275 -14.02 7.02 -34.14
CA TYR A 275 -13.26 8.04 -33.37
C TYR A 275 -14.14 9.18 -32.82
N SER A 276 -15.18 9.62 -33.58
CA SER A 276 -16.09 10.65 -33.09
C SER A 276 -16.91 10.19 -31.87
N GLU A 277 -17.34 8.93 -31.88
CA GLU A 277 -18.03 8.31 -30.74
C GLU A 277 -17.09 8.11 -29.56
N ALA A 278 -15.89 7.60 -29.81
CA ALA A 278 -14.85 7.43 -28.80
C ALA A 278 -14.51 8.75 -28.11
N LEU A 279 -14.38 9.84 -28.86
CA LEU A 279 -14.13 11.17 -28.32
C LEU A 279 -15.27 11.65 -27.41
N HIS A 280 -16.52 11.49 -27.86
CA HIS A 280 -17.68 11.85 -27.04
C HIS A 280 -17.73 11.04 -25.73
N LEU A 281 -17.52 9.72 -25.80
CA LEU A 281 -17.54 8.84 -24.63
C LEU A 281 -16.41 9.15 -23.65
N VAL A 282 -15.20 9.44 -24.13
CA VAL A 282 -14.09 9.80 -23.23
C VAL A 282 -14.32 11.16 -22.59
N ASP A 283 -14.97 12.10 -23.28
CA ASP A 283 -15.35 13.39 -22.69
C ASP A 283 -16.37 13.19 -21.54
N GLU A 284 -17.38 12.32 -21.73
CA GLU A 284 -18.31 11.94 -20.66
C GLU A 284 -17.59 11.28 -19.47
N SER A 285 -16.60 10.43 -19.73
CA SER A 285 -15.76 9.85 -18.67
C SER A 285 -15.03 10.94 -17.89
N LEU A 286 -14.40 11.89 -18.56
CA LEU A 286 -13.61 12.96 -17.96
C LEU A 286 -14.45 13.97 -17.15
N LEU A 287 -15.76 14.06 -17.34
CA LEU A 287 -16.64 14.90 -16.51
C LEU A 287 -16.60 14.52 -15.03
N THR A 288 -16.39 13.25 -14.73
CA THR A 288 -16.34 12.74 -13.35
C THR A 288 -14.95 12.25 -12.94
N GLY A 289 -14.05 12.04 -13.89
CA GLY A 289 -12.66 11.59 -13.71
C GLY A 289 -11.63 12.49 -14.41
N ALA A 290 -11.69 13.82 -14.20
CA ALA A 290 -10.94 14.83 -14.94
C ALA A 290 -9.41 14.64 -14.99
N HIS A 291 -8.84 13.89 -14.04
CA HIS A 291 -7.40 13.64 -13.94
C HIS A 291 -6.99 12.20 -14.28
N ASP A 292 -7.89 11.42 -14.88
CA ASP A 292 -7.56 10.06 -15.30
C ASP A 292 -6.64 10.09 -16.53
N LEU A 293 -5.39 9.66 -16.34
CA LEU A 293 -4.37 9.64 -17.39
C LEU A 293 -4.71 8.66 -18.52
N GLN A 294 -5.43 7.57 -18.22
CA GLN A 294 -5.80 6.61 -19.24
C GLN A 294 -6.87 7.19 -20.16
N ALA A 295 -7.89 7.84 -19.58
CA ALA A 295 -8.92 8.55 -20.35
C ALA A 295 -8.34 9.72 -21.17
N LEU A 296 -7.44 10.51 -20.56
CA LEU A 296 -6.73 11.57 -21.29
C LEU A 296 -5.89 11.03 -22.45
N THR A 297 -5.27 9.85 -22.28
CA THR A 297 -4.51 9.20 -23.36
C THR A 297 -5.44 8.81 -24.52
N VAL A 298 -6.60 8.20 -24.24
CA VAL A 298 -7.58 7.86 -25.30
C VAL A 298 -8.04 9.11 -26.04
N LYS A 299 -8.23 10.23 -25.34
CA LYS A 299 -8.62 11.51 -25.97
C LYS A 299 -7.55 12.08 -26.89
N MET A 300 -6.28 11.75 -26.69
CA MET A 300 -5.16 12.27 -27.50
C MET A 300 -4.95 11.51 -28.80
N TYR A 301 -5.46 10.29 -28.90
CA TYR A 301 -5.38 9.47 -30.11
C TYR A 301 -6.62 9.62 -31.00
#